data_3d9cc67c58961741e9001a0dff7cfe98
#
_entry.id   3d9cc67c58961741e9001a0dff7cfe98
#
_cell.length_a   1.000
_cell.length_b   1.000
_cell.length_c   1.000
_cell.angle_alpha   90.00
_cell.angle_beta   90.00
_cell.angle_gamma   90.00
#
_symmetry.space_group_name_H-M   'P 1'
#
loop_
_entity.id
_entity.type
_entity.pdbx_description
1 polymer ?
#
loop_
_entity_poly.entity_id
_entity_poly.type
_entity_poly.pdbx_seq_one_letter_code
_entity_poly.pdbx_strand_id
1 'polypeptide(L)'
;ASSVYKNRPEYIVNKIYFDSYKKYAVGIPYPDVNKTLQRKLNEGLLVLDYVGHGGTEALSDEKVITHNDILGYKYEHLPLWITTTCDFCRFDDIQTSAGEDVFLNKKSGGIALFTTSRVSFTDINRIVNNDLISGLFVNEGYKNNSLGDIIKSMKRNTTDGRKLGFCLIGDPALRLSYPQYNVSITSINEKPVGDSVVQFKAFEKVTISGYIQDALGNTQDDFSGQLDVQIFDGKTDVTTQGNNGNKYYYEDYVNVIYKGGTTVSNGRFKLSFVVPKDISYTTTNKGKMSLYAFNEATRIDAQGYYDNFVVGGTSDTPEIDNEAPEIRAMFFNDSAFVNGGKVNSTPYFYARLWDKSGINVTGSSVGHDVTLYIDDNPIRNYNLNDYYKNIPDKQGEGEVGFSVPKLESGLHYAEFKVWDVMNNVRTDTITFEVVEGLKPFICDLKVFPNPARESAQFYFSHNRPESRMDVEIAVYDMAGRLQWKHKERGSSDFFNGYTVNWDLRGFGGSKLRPGVYLYRASISTDNS
;
A
#
# COMPACT_ATOMS: atom_id res chain seq x y z
N ALA A 1 -2.48 19.52 0.44
CA ALA A 1 -1.60 18.92 1.45
C ALA A 1 -1.61 19.70 2.78
N SER A 2 -1.13 20.95 2.82
CA SER A 2 -0.98 21.71 4.08
C SER A 2 -2.27 21.85 4.89
N SER A 3 -3.42 22.05 4.26
CA SER A 3 -4.72 22.14 4.94
C SER A 3 -5.15 20.80 5.53
N VAL A 4 -4.87 19.69 4.86
CA VAL A 4 -5.14 18.33 5.39
C VAL A 4 -4.23 18.08 6.59
N TYR A 5 -2.93 18.31 6.50
CA TYR A 5 -2.01 18.16 7.65
C TYR A 5 -2.46 18.95 8.89
N LYS A 6 -2.94 20.17 8.68
CA LYS A 6 -3.36 21.03 9.78
C LYS A 6 -4.67 20.59 10.43
N ASN A 7 -5.63 20.16 9.64
CA ASN A 7 -7.00 19.91 10.12
C ASN A 7 -7.28 18.42 10.36
N ARG A 8 -6.49 17.53 9.77
CA ARG A 8 -6.65 16.07 9.84
C ARG A 8 -5.28 15.40 9.97
N PRO A 9 -4.57 15.62 11.07
CA PRO A 9 -3.23 15.08 11.27
C PRO A 9 -3.19 13.53 11.34
N GLU A 10 -4.33 12.89 11.56
CA GLU A 10 -4.47 11.44 11.51
C GLU A 10 -4.16 10.83 10.14
N TYR A 11 -4.32 11.60 9.03
CA TYR A 11 -4.00 11.11 7.70
C TYR A 11 -2.51 11.26 7.37
N ILE A 12 -1.98 10.28 6.65
CA ILE A 12 -0.65 10.36 6.04
C ILE A 12 -0.82 10.99 4.66
N VAL A 13 -0.13 12.09 4.42
CA VAL A 13 -0.15 12.81 3.14
C VAL A 13 1.21 12.66 2.48
N ASN A 14 1.28 11.90 1.40
CA ASN A 14 2.50 11.74 0.60
C ASN A 14 2.59 12.88 -0.42
N LYS A 15 3.65 13.68 -0.35
CA LYS A 15 3.91 14.77 -1.31
C LYS A 15 4.86 14.27 -2.39
N ILE A 16 4.37 14.20 -3.62
CA ILE A 16 5.14 13.75 -4.78
C ILE A 16 5.32 14.93 -5.73
N TYR A 17 6.34 15.75 -5.49
CA TYR A 17 6.72 16.84 -6.40
C TYR A 17 7.75 16.32 -7.39
N PHE A 18 7.50 16.44 -8.68
CA PHE A 18 8.39 15.89 -9.73
C PHE A 18 9.82 16.43 -9.61
N ASP A 19 9.96 17.71 -9.29
CA ASP A 19 11.27 18.33 -9.11
C ASP A 19 12.04 17.86 -7.87
N SER A 20 11.43 17.06 -6.99
CA SER A 20 12.14 16.36 -5.91
C SER A 20 12.86 15.09 -6.40
N TYR A 21 12.59 14.66 -7.62
CA TYR A 21 13.16 13.45 -8.24
C TYR A 21 14.16 13.82 -9.34
N LYS A 22 15.06 12.89 -9.63
CA LYS A 22 16.02 13.05 -10.71
C LYS A 22 15.30 13.04 -12.06
N LYS A 23 15.59 14.06 -12.89
CA LYS A 23 15.14 14.12 -14.29
C LYS A 23 16.15 13.44 -15.18
N TYR A 24 15.69 12.56 -16.05
CA TYR A 24 16.51 11.89 -17.06
C TYR A 24 16.31 12.55 -18.43
N ALA A 25 17.39 12.67 -19.19
CA ALA A 25 17.37 13.31 -20.50
C ALA A 25 16.85 12.41 -21.64
N VAL A 26 16.86 11.09 -21.43
CA VAL A 26 16.47 10.08 -22.42
C VAL A 26 15.46 9.13 -21.81
N GLY A 27 14.42 8.78 -22.56
CA GLY A 27 13.34 7.92 -22.11
C GLY A 27 12.26 8.68 -21.32
N ILE A 28 11.68 8.02 -20.31
CA ILE A 28 10.72 8.66 -19.42
C ILE A 28 11.46 9.65 -18.52
N PRO A 29 11.07 10.94 -18.52
CA PRO A 29 11.82 11.96 -17.77
C PRO A 29 11.87 11.72 -16.24
N TYR A 30 10.81 11.16 -15.63
CA TYR A 30 10.73 10.90 -14.20
C TYR A 30 10.27 9.47 -13.89
N PRO A 31 11.09 8.43 -14.20
CA PRO A 31 10.68 7.04 -13.98
C PRO A 31 10.47 6.72 -12.49
N ASP A 32 11.19 7.39 -11.59
CA ASP A 32 11.07 7.15 -10.15
C ASP A 32 9.78 7.75 -9.57
N VAL A 33 9.23 8.80 -10.17
CA VAL A 33 7.89 9.32 -9.83
C VAL A 33 6.82 8.29 -10.19
N ASN A 34 6.89 7.72 -11.41
CA ASN A 34 5.96 6.67 -11.86
C ASN A 34 6.01 5.46 -10.91
N LYS A 35 7.20 4.96 -10.59
CA LYS A 35 7.39 3.85 -9.64
C LYS A 35 6.82 4.17 -8.25
N THR A 36 7.06 5.38 -7.74
CA THR A 36 6.53 5.81 -6.44
C THR A 36 5.01 5.86 -6.43
N LEU A 37 4.39 6.41 -7.49
CA LEU A 37 2.94 6.46 -7.62
C LEU A 37 2.34 5.05 -7.70
N GLN A 38 2.90 4.17 -8.52
CA GLN A 38 2.46 2.79 -8.65
C GLN A 38 2.55 2.05 -7.30
N ARG A 39 3.66 2.22 -6.57
CA ARG A 39 3.83 1.64 -5.24
C ARG A 39 2.76 2.13 -4.27
N LYS A 40 2.52 3.45 -4.20
CA LYS A 40 1.51 4.03 -3.31
C LYS A 40 0.09 3.58 -3.67
N LEU A 41 -0.22 3.40 -4.95
CA LEU A 41 -1.48 2.81 -5.40
C LEU A 41 -1.61 1.35 -4.94
N ASN A 42 -0.54 0.56 -5.01
CA ASN A 42 -0.53 -0.83 -4.55
C ASN A 42 -0.66 -0.94 -3.01
N GLU A 43 -0.06 -0.01 -2.25
CA GLU A 43 -0.23 0.07 -0.79
C GLU A 43 -1.67 0.43 -0.39
N GLY A 44 -2.42 1.06 -1.28
CA GLY A 44 -3.76 1.57 -1.05
C GLY A 44 -3.77 3.05 -0.66
N LEU A 45 -4.60 3.82 -1.35
CA LEU A 45 -4.81 5.25 -1.11
C LEU A 45 -6.30 5.52 -0.94
N LEU A 46 -6.66 6.42 -0.04
CA LEU A 46 -8.02 6.96 0.02
C LEU A 46 -8.28 7.94 -1.12
N VAL A 47 -7.31 8.82 -1.38
CA VAL A 47 -7.39 9.84 -2.43
C VAL A 47 -6.04 9.96 -3.13
N LEU A 48 -6.05 9.99 -4.47
CA LEU A 48 -4.96 10.45 -5.31
C LEU A 48 -5.32 11.84 -5.84
N ASP A 49 -4.52 12.85 -5.48
CA ASP A 49 -4.76 14.24 -5.85
C ASP A 49 -3.64 14.75 -6.76
N TYR A 50 -3.97 15.07 -8.00
CA TYR A 50 -3.05 15.58 -9.01
C TYR A 50 -3.43 17.00 -9.43
N VAL A 51 -2.46 17.90 -9.37
CA VAL A 51 -2.57 19.29 -9.85
C VAL A 51 -1.37 19.57 -10.78
N GLY A 52 -1.64 19.84 -12.05
CA GLY A 52 -0.57 20.07 -13.01
C GLY A 52 -1.08 20.08 -14.46
N HIS A 53 -0.16 19.96 -15.41
CA HIS A 53 -0.48 19.75 -16.82
C HIS A 53 -1.02 18.35 -17.08
N GLY A 54 -1.81 18.18 -18.14
CA GLY A 54 -2.31 16.90 -18.58
C GLY A 54 -3.14 17.02 -19.85
N GLY A 55 -3.63 15.90 -20.31
CA GLY A 55 -4.44 15.78 -21.50
C GLY A 55 -5.14 14.43 -21.55
N THR A 56 -5.76 14.11 -22.66
CA THR A 56 -6.52 12.86 -22.85
C THR A 56 -5.67 11.59 -22.68
N GLU A 57 -4.37 11.67 -22.94
CA GLU A 57 -3.47 10.50 -22.96
C GLU A 57 -2.66 10.31 -21.68
N ALA A 58 -2.42 11.38 -20.90
CA ALA A 58 -1.48 11.32 -19.79
C ALA A 58 -1.68 12.45 -18.76
N LEU A 59 -1.18 12.22 -17.55
CA LEU A 59 -0.88 13.26 -16.57
C LEU A 59 0.54 13.77 -16.80
N SER A 60 0.70 15.08 -16.83
CA SER A 60 1.89 15.88 -17.12
C SER A 60 2.41 15.77 -18.57
N ASP A 61 3.15 16.79 -18.97
CA ASP A 61 3.87 16.80 -20.27
C ASP A 61 4.98 15.74 -20.28
N GLU A 62 5.52 15.41 -19.11
CA GLU A 62 6.51 14.35 -18.92
C GLU A 62 5.91 12.94 -18.92
N LYS A 63 4.59 12.80 -19.09
CA LYS A 63 3.88 11.52 -19.18
C LYS A 63 4.13 10.60 -17.98
N VAL A 64 4.00 11.14 -16.78
CA VAL A 64 4.27 10.39 -15.53
C VAL A 64 3.28 9.26 -15.30
N ILE A 65 2.01 9.45 -15.69
CA ILE A 65 1.01 8.38 -15.78
C ILE A 65 0.38 8.48 -17.16
N THR A 66 0.48 7.43 -17.94
CA THR A 66 -0.10 7.33 -19.27
C THR A 66 -1.34 6.44 -19.29
N HIS A 67 -2.12 6.52 -20.35
CA HIS A 67 -3.20 5.58 -20.68
C HIS A 67 -2.73 4.11 -20.54
N ASN A 68 -1.57 3.76 -21.08
CA ASN A 68 -1.04 2.40 -20.99
C ASN A 68 -0.67 1.99 -19.56
N ASP A 69 -0.14 2.91 -18.75
CA ASP A 69 0.14 2.64 -17.33
C ASP A 69 -1.16 2.31 -16.59
N ILE A 70 -2.21 3.12 -16.77
CA ILE A 70 -3.52 2.91 -16.14
C ILE A 70 -4.10 1.55 -16.51
N LEU A 71 -4.06 1.17 -17.79
CA LEU A 71 -4.52 -0.13 -18.25
C LEU A 71 -3.67 -1.30 -17.70
N GLY A 72 -2.38 -1.04 -17.43
CA GLY A 72 -1.43 -2.00 -16.87
C GLY A 72 -1.51 -2.15 -15.35
N TYR A 73 -2.06 -1.18 -14.62
CA TYR A 73 -2.15 -1.21 -13.17
C TYR A 73 -3.00 -2.36 -12.64
N LYS A 74 -2.59 -2.89 -11.48
CA LYS A 74 -3.27 -3.98 -10.78
C LYS A 74 -3.19 -3.68 -9.28
N TYR A 75 -4.26 -3.17 -8.70
CA TYR A 75 -4.42 -2.96 -7.25
C TYR A 75 -5.89 -3.09 -6.87
N GLU A 76 -6.14 -3.50 -5.63
CA GLU A 76 -7.48 -3.84 -5.15
C GLU A 76 -8.21 -2.67 -4.50
N HIS A 77 -7.45 -1.77 -3.86
CA HIS A 77 -8.01 -0.62 -3.15
C HIS A 77 -8.14 0.58 -4.10
N LEU A 78 -9.36 0.85 -4.55
CA LEU A 78 -9.64 1.90 -5.53
C LEU A 78 -9.71 3.27 -4.85
N PRO A 79 -8.76 4.19 -5.08
CA PRO A 79 -8.84 5.55 -4.55
C PRO A 79 -9.88 6.41 -5.27
N LEU A 80 -10.30 7.49 -4.61
CA LEU A 80 -10.87 8.63 -5.32
C LEU A 80 -9.74 9.36 -6.05
N TRP A 81 -9.86 9.56 -7.36
CA TRP A 81 -8.95 10.39 -8.13
C TRP A 81 -9.46 11.83 -8.21
N ILE A 82 -8.59 12.78 -7.93
CA ILE A 82 -8.80 14.21 -8.17
C ILE A 82 -7.75 14.63 -9.19
N THR A 83 -8.17 15.03 -10.38
CA THR A 83 -7.28 15.43 -11.46
C THR A 83 -7.68 16.83 -11.94
N THR A 84 -7.14 17.85 -11.27
CA THR A 84 -7.34 19.25 -11.67
C THR A 84 -6.28 19.65 -12.70
N THR A 85 -6.54 19.24 -13.94
CA THR A 85 -5.68 19.39 -15.12
C THR A 85 -6.52 19.66 -16.36
N CYS A 86 -5.95 19.59 -17.58
CA CYS A 86 -6.68 19.77 -18.84
C CYS A 86 -7.17 18.43 -19.40
N ASP A 87 -8.40 18.37 -19.91
CA ASP A 87 -8.97 17.33 -20.79
C ASP A 87 -8.74 15.86 -20.35
N PHE A 88 -8.39 15.59 -19.11
CA PHE A 88 -8.00 14.23 -18.68
C PHE A 88 -9.12 13.20 -18.84
N CYS A 89 -10.39 13.62 -18.69
CA CYS A 89 -11.56 12.77 -18.92
C CYS A 89 -12.50 13.43 -19.95
N ARG A 90 -12.05 13.50 -21.20
CA ARG A 90 -12.82 14.06 -22.31
C ARG A 90 -13.73 13.00 -22.93
N PHE A 91 -14.74 12.60 -22.17
CA PHE A 91 -15.65 11.47 -22.46
C PHE A 91 -16.54 11.69 -23.70
N ASP A 92 -16.52 12.85 -24.31
CA ASP A 92 -17.24 13.19 -25.55
C ASP A 92 -16.33 13.24 -26.79
N ASP A 93 -15.11 12.71 -26.66
CA ASP A 93 -14.19 12.50 -27.79
C ASP A 93 -14.42 11.11 -28.44
N ILE A 94 -13.91 10.93 -29.66
CA ILE A 94 -13.95 9.64 -30.39
C ILE A 94 -13.03 8.62 -29.71
N GLN A 95 -11.91 9.08 -29.15
CA GLN A 95 -10.94 8.22 -28.46
C GLN A 95 -11.20 8.20 -26.96
N THR A 96 -11.10 7.03 -26.36
CA THR A 96 -11.20 6.88 -24.92
C THR A 96 -10.04 7.60 -24.23
N SER A 97 -10.36 8.49 -23.32
CA SER A 97 -9.37 9.25 -22.56
C SER A 97 -8.84 8.45 -21.37
N ALA A 98 -7.65 8.81 -20.89
CA ALA A 98 -7.03 8.17 -19.72
C ALA A 98 -7.90 8.24 -18.45
N GLY A 99 -8.66 9.32 -18.28
CA GLY A 99 -9.63 9.45 -17.18
C GLY A 99 -10.80 8.46 -17.26
N GLU A 100 -11.27 8.15 -18.48
CA GLU A 100 -12.27 7.09 -18.67
C GLU A 100 -11.68 5.73 -18.30
N ASP A 101 -10.43 5.44 -18.67
CA ASP A 101 -9.77 4.19 -18.31
C ASP A 101 -9.58 4.04 -16.80
N VAL A 102 -9.29 5.13 -16.07
CA VAL A 102 -9.27 5.09 -14.60
C VAL A 102 -10.60 4.60 -14.06
N PHE A 103 -11.73 5.00 -14.62
CA PHE A 103 -13.05 4.61 -14.14
C PHE A 103 -13.51 3.25 -14.67
N LEU A 104 -13.17 2.92 -15.91
CA LEU A 104 -13.66 1.71 -16.60
C LEU A 104 -12.75 0.49 -16.39
N ASN A 105 -11.55 0.67 -15.83
CA ASN A 105 -10.61 -0.43 -15.60
C ASN A 105 -11.19 -1.41 -14.56
N LYS A 106 -11.39 -2.65 -14.96
CA LYS A 106 -11.96 -3.71 -14.10
C LYS A 106 -10.98 -4.27 -13.07
N LYS A 107 -9.71 -3.88 -13.09
CA LYS A 107 -8.63 -4.49 -12.31
C LYS A 107 -7.97 -3.52 -11.33
N SER A 108 -8.21 -2.23 -11.54
CA SER A 108 -7.61 -1.14 -10.80
C SER A 108 -8.34 0.16 -11.18
N GLY A 109 -7.72 1.30 -10.97
CA GLY A 109 -8.29 2.59 -11.37
C GLY A 109 -8.83 3.37 -10.18
N GLY A 110 -9.98 3.99 -10.31
CA GLY A 110 -10.59 4.82 -9.28
C GLY A 110 -12.03 4.43 -8.98
N ILE A 111 -12.44 4.56 -7.71
CA ILE A 111 -13.84 4.37 -7.35
C ILE A 111 -14.74 5.48 -7.92
N ALA A 112 -14.15 6.66 -8.11
CA ALA A 112 -14.73 7.82 -8.78
C ALA A 112 -13.62 8.81 -9.13
N LEU A 113 -13.93 9.80 -9.98
CA LEU A 113 -13.02 10.89 -10.33
C LEU A 113 -13.70 12.25 -10.18
N PHE A 114 -13.03 13.20 -9.53
CA PHE A 114 -13.21 14.61 -9.77
C PHE A 114 -12.19 15.04 -10.82
N THR A 115 -12.63 15.42 -12.00
CA THR A 115 -11.74 15.56 -13.18
C THR A 115 -12.22 16.66 -14.11
N THR A 116 -11.54 16.85 -15.23
CA THR A 116 -11.87 17.83 -16.24
C THR A 116 -12.18 17.17 -17.58
N SER A 117 -13.17 17.71 -18.27
CA SER A 117 -13.53 17.33 -19.65
C SER A 117 -13.14 18.41 -20.68
N ARG A 118 -12.48 19.47 -20.26
CA ARG A 118 -12.07 20.61 -21.08
C ARG A 118 -10.73 21.19 -20.61
N VAL A 119 -10.11 21.98 -21.45
CA VAL A 119 -8.93 22.78 -21.12
C VAL A 119 -9.19 23.60 -19.86
N SER A 120 -8.23 23.60 -18.94
CA SER A 120 -8.30 24.33 -17.68
C SER A 120 -6.99 25.12 -17.45
N PHE A 121 -6.99 25.98 -16.45
CA PHE A 121 -5.86 26.89 -16.16
C PHE A 121 -5.46 26.78 -14.69
N THR A 122 -4.21 27.06 -14.41
CA THR A 122 -3.60 26.88 -13.07
C THR A 122 -4.35 27.59 -11.95
N ASP A 123 -4.86 28.80 -12.19
CA ASP A 123 -5.59 29.60 -11.21
C ASP A 123 -6.91 28.93 -10.78
N ILE A 124 -7.73 28.51 -11.75
CA ILE A 124 -8.99 27.83 -11.46
C ILE A 124 -8.76 26.42 -10.93
N ASN A 125 -7.73 25.69 -11.43
CA ASN A 125 -7.36 24.37 -10.92
C ASN A 125 -7.09 24.42 -9.41
N ARG A 126 -6.33 25.42 -8.94
CA ARG A 126 -6.01 25.60 -7.53
C ARG A 126 -7.25 25.90 -6.68
N ILE A 127 -8.16 26.74 -7.17
CA ILE A 127 -9.41 27.08 -6.46
C ILE A 127 -10.29 25.84 -6.32
N VAL A 128 -10.54 25.16 -7.42
CA VAL A 128 -11.38 23.94 -7.46
C VAL A 128 -10.80 22.85 -6.60
N ASN A 129 -9.47 22.58 -6.71
CA ASN A 129 -8.82 21.58 -5.89
C ASN A 129 -8.96 21.88 -4.39
N ASN A 130 -8.73 23.13 -3.97
CA ASN A 130 -8.89 23.51 -2.57
C ASN A 130 -10.34 23.30 -2.07
N ASP A 131 -11.35 23.63 -2.87
CA ASP A 131 -12.75 23.42 -2.52
C ASP A 131 -13.11 21.92 -2.40
N LEU A 132 -12.61 21.08 -3.33
CA LEU A 132 -12.80 19.63 -3.27
C LEU A 132 -12.15 19.02 -2.03
N ILE A 133 -10.88 19.33 -1.78
CA ILE A 133 -10.14 18.87 -0.59
C ILE A 133 -10.80 19.36 0.71
N SER A 134 -11.32 20.59 0.72
CA SER A 134 -12.04 21.10 1.89
C SER A 134 -13.33 20.34 2.15
N GLY A 135 -14.06 20.00 1.09
CA GLY A 135 -15.27 19.18 1.19
C GLY A 135 -15.02 17.76 1.69
N LEU A 136 -13.84 17.19 1.34
CA LEU A 136 -13.44 15.83 1.72
C LEU A 136 -12.86 15.75 3.14
N PHE A 137 -12.14 16.78 3.62
CA PHE A 137 -11.34 16.63 4.83
C PHE A 137 -11.43 17.79 5.84
N VAL A 138 -11.86 19.00 5.44
CA VAL A 138 -11.70 20.20 6.27
C VAL A 138 -13.03 20.69 6.82
N ASN A 139 -14.07 20.77 6.01
CA ASN A 139 -15.36 21.32 6.40
C ASN A 139 -16.01 20.52 7.53
N GLU A 140 -16.77 21.18 8.38
CA GLU A 140 -17.54 20.52 9.43
C GLU A 140 -18.50 19.49 8.80
N GLY A 141 -18.59 18.30 9.40
CA GLY A 141 -19.44 17.22 8.89
C GLY A 141 -18.95 16.57 7.61
N TYR A 142 -17.69 16.78 7.20
CA TYR A 142 -17.11 16.25 5.96
C TYR A 142 -17.37 14.74 5.74
N LYS A 143 -17.38 13.95 6.81
CA LYS A 143 -17.65 12.50 6.75
C LYS A 143 -19.05 12.16 6.20
N ASN A 144 -19.99 13.09 6.27
CA ASN A 144 -21.37 12.92 5.81
C ASN A 144 -21.58 13.39 4.38
N ASN A 145 -20.61 14.07 3.77
CA ASN A 145 -20.74 14.58 2.42
C ASN A 145 -20.66 13.44 1.39
N SER A 146 -21.63 13.39 0.48
CA SER A 146 -21.50 12.58 -0.73
C SER A 146 -20.57 13.28 -1.73
N LEU A 147 -20.03 12.53 -2.70
CA LEU A 147 -19.22 13.13 -3.77
C LEU A 147 -20.04 14.15 -4.58
N GLY A 148 -21.34 13.90 -4.76
CA GLY A 148 -22.26 14.84 -5.39
C GLY A 148 -22.44 16.14 -4.60
N ASP A 149 -22.52 16.07 -3.26
CA ASP A 149 -22.60 17.29 -2.43
C ASP A 149 -21.32 18.11 -2.52
N ILE A 150 -20.16 17.45 -2.56
CA ILE A 150 -18.86 18.10 -2.65
C ILE A 150 -18.70 18.86 -3.97
N ILE A 151 -18.98 18.21 -5.11
CA ILE A 151 -18.86 18.89 -6.41
C ILE A 151 -19.90 19.99 -6.58
N LYS A 152 -21.10 19.79 -6.06
CA LYS A 152 -22.15 20.82 -6.05
C LYS A 152 -21.73 22.04 -5.22
N SER A 153 -21.14 21.83 -4.05
CA SER A 153 -20.61 22.90 -3.19
C SER A 153 -19.49 23.65 -3.89
N MET A 154 -18.52 22.95 -4.46
CA MET A 154 -17.42 23.54 -5.24
C MET A 154 -17.98 24.41 -6.37
N LYS A 155 -18.95 23.90 -7.15
CA LYS A 155 -19.54 24.66 -8.26
C LYS A 155 -20.36 25.88 -7.79
N ARG A 156 -20.89 25.87 -6.56
CA ARG A 156 -21.55 27.04 -5.96
C ARG A 156 -20.57 28.09 -5.46
N ASN A 157 -19.50 27.66 -4.80
CA ASN A 157 -18.49 28.54 -4.21
C ASN A 157 -17.65 29.24 -5.26
N THR A 158 -17.32 28.54 -6.35
CA THR A 158 -16.50 29.08 -7.43
C THR A 158 -17.35 29.94 -8.36
N THR A 159 -17.04 31.21 -8.51
CA THR A 159 -17.78 32.16 -9.37
C THR A 159 -17.34 32.09 -10.85
N ASP A 160 -16.13 31.59 -11.12
CA ASP A 160 -15.54 31.49 -12.46
C ASP A 160 -16.31 30.47 -13.32
N GLY A 161 -16.72 30.87 -14.53
CA GLY A 161 -17.45 30.00 -15.47
C GLY A 161 -16.66 28.78 -15.95
N ARG A 162 -15.32 28.83 -15.91
CA ARG A 162 -14.43 27.72 -16.27
C ARG A 162 -14.63 26.48 -15.37
N LYS A 163 -15.24 26.63 -14.18
CA LYS A 163 -15.66 25.52 -13.30
C LYS A 163 -16.57 24.49 -13.99
N LEU A 164 -17.26 24.86 -15.06
CA LEU A 164 -18.18 23.97 -15.77
C LEU A 164 -17.47 22.81 -16.44
N GLY A 165 -16.19 22.96 -16.79
CA GLY A 165 -15.34 21.89 -17.33
C GLY A 165 -14.98 20.81 -16.30
N PHE A 166 -15.17 21.07 -15.01
CA PHE A 166 -14.93 20.07 -13.96
C PHE A 166 -16.19 19.21 -13.75
N CYS A 167 -16.00 17.91 -13.65
CA CYS A 167 -17.08 16.94 -13.50
C CYS A 167 -16.74 15.86 -12.46
N LEU A 168 -17.77 15.19 -11.98
CA LEU A 168 -17.68 13.95 -11.23
C LEU A 168 -18.00 12.79 -12.18
N ILE A 169 -17.08 11.85 -12.32
CA ILE A 169 -17.31 10.57 -12.98
C ILE A 169 -17.43 9.52 -11.86
N GLY A 170 -18.60 8.93 -11.71
CA GLY A 170 -18.92 7.99 -10.64
C GLY A 170 -20.30 8.21 -10.05
N ASP A 171 -20.62 7.51 -8.98
CA ASP A 171 -21.88 7.64 -8.27
C ASP A 171 -21.88 8.90 -7.37
N PRO A 172 -22.75 9.90 -7.60
CA PRO A 172 -22.81 11.10 -6.78
C PRO A 172 -23.30 10.84 -5.35
N ALA A 173 -23.96 9.72 -5.08
CA ALA A 173 -24.39 9.34 -3.75
C ALA A 173 -23.27 8.69 -2.91
N LEU A 174 -22.17 8.30 -3.56
CA LEU A 174 -21.03 7.68 -2.90
C LEU A 174 -20.43 8.61 -1.84
N ARG A 175 -20.13 8.04 -0.68
CA ARG A 175 -19.35 8.64 0.41
C ARG A 175 -18.08 7.85 0.59
N LEU A 176 -16.96 8.52 0.89
CA LEU A 176 -15.73 7.81 1.22
C LEU A 176 -15.90 7.08 2.56
N SER A 177 -15.25 5.93 2.67
CA SER A 177 -15.23 5.15 3.91
C SER A 177 -14.25 5.79 4.90
N TYR A 178 -14.76 6.70 5.71
CA TYR A 178 -14.00 7.30 6.81
C TYR A 178 -14.11 6.42 8.05
N PRO A 179 -13.02 6.27 8.83
CA PRO A 179 -13.04 5.49 10.06
C PRO A 179 -14.14 5.92 11.03
N GLN A 180 -14.82 4.90 11.61
CA GLN A 180 -15.97 5.11 12.46
C GLN A 180 -15.57 5.46 13.88
N TYR A 181 -14.48 4.86 14.37
CA TYR A 181 -13.97 5.04 15.72
C TYR A 181 -12.65 5.82 15.74
N ASN A 182 -12.22 6.18 16.94
CA ASN A 182 -10.95 6.85 17.18
C ASN A 182 -10.00 5.93 17.93
N VAL A 183 -8.71 6.03 17.61
CA VAL A 183 -7.61 5.41 18.37
C VAL A 183 -7.03 6.47 19.31
N SER A 184 -7.01 6.20 20.61
CA SER A 184 -6.46 7.11 21.62
C SER A 184 -5.28 6.48 22.35
N ILE A 185 -4.18 7.23 22.46
CA ILE A 185 -3.03 6.86 23.29
C ILE A 185 -3.30 7.34 24.72
N THR A 186 -3.11 6.46 25.69
CA THR A 186 -3.32 6.76 27.10
C THR A 186 -2.03 6.91 27.89
N SER A 187 -1.00 6.16 27.50
CA SER A 187 0.29 6.23 28.18
C SER A 187 1.45 5.94 27.23
N ILE A 188 2.58 6.56 27.52
CA ILE A 188 3.87 6.31 26.90
C ILE A 188 4.87 6.01 28.03
N ASN A 189 5.58 4.87 27.91
CA ASN A 189 6.49 4.37 28.96
C ASN A 189 5.82 4.34 30.34
N GLU A 190 4.57 3.83 30.39
CA GLU A 190 3.73 3.71 31.57
C GLU A 190 3.31 5.04 32.23
N LYS A 191 3.73 6.18 31.66
CA LYS A 191 3.33 7.52 32.11
C LYS A 191 2.10 7.96 31.31
N PRO A 192 1.03 8.44 31.98
CA PRO A 192 -0.12 8.99 31.28
C PRO A 192 0.29 10.12 30.34
N VAL A 193 -0.29 10.15 29.13
CA VAL A 193 -0.11 11.28 28.21
C VAL A 193 -0.83 12.51 28.74
N GLY A 194 -0.25 13.67 28.55
CA GLY A 194 -0.78 14.96 29.01
C GLY A 194 -0.21 16.12 28.20
N ASP A 195 -0.21 17.32 28.77
CA ASP A 195 0.24 18.54 28.07
C ASP A 195 1.77 18.60 27.90
N SER A 196 2.52 17.85 28.70
CA SER A 196 3.98 17.82 28.62
C SER A 196 4.44 17.11 27.35
N VAL A 197 5.36 17.74 26.62
CA VAL A 197 5.98 17.14 25.42
C VAL A 197 6.83 15.95 25.84
N VAL A 198 6.58 14.79 25.22
CA VAL A 198 7.38 13.57 25.43
C VAL A 198 8.61 13.64 24.54
N GLN A 199 9.77 13.26 25.06
CA GLN A 199 10.99 13.13 24.26
C GLN A 199 11.34 11.66 24.06
N PHE A 200 11.50 11.25 22.80
CA PHE A 200 12.07 9.96 22.41
C PHE A 200 13.55 10.13 22.13
N LYS A 201 14.36 9.30 22.77
CA LYS A 201 15.81 9.30 22.62
C LYS A 201 16.28 8.12 21.77
N ALA A 202 17.32 8.30 20.95
CA ALA A 202 17.95 7.18 20.25
C ALA A 202 18.27 6.03 21.20
N PHE A 203 18.06 4.80 20.75
CA PHE A 203 18.25 3.55 21.52
C PHE A 203 17.30 3.34 22.71
N GLU A 204 16.31 4.18 22.87
CA GLU A 204 15.29 4.01 23.91
C GLU A 204 14.24 2.99 23.48
N LYS A 205 13.91 2.07 24.37
CA LYS A 205 12.71 1.24 24.21
C LYS A 205 11.49 2.03 24.64
N VAL A 206 10.61 2.30 23.70
CA VAL A 206 9.35 3.02 23.92
C VAL A 206 8.19 2.04 23.94
N THR A 207 7.31 2.18 24.93
CA THR A 207 6.07 1.40 25.04
C THR A 207 4.88 2.35 25.00
N ILE A 208 3.93 2.09 24.11
CA ILE A 208 2.72 2.88 23.92
C ILE A 208 1.53 2.01 24.28
N SER A 209 0.59 2.55 25.05
CA SER A 209 -0.69 1.89 25.33
C SER A 209 -1.86 2.82 25.04
N GLY A 210 -2.98 2.23 24.64
CA GLY A 210 -4.17 2.99 24.27
C GLY A 210 -5.40 2.12 24.10
N TYR A 211 -6.46 2.75 23.60
CA TYR A 211 -7.74 2.07 23.36
C TYR A 211 -8.47 2.65 22.14
N ILE A 212 -9.45 1.89 21.67
CA ILE A 212 -10.41 2.32 20.64
C ILE A 212 -11.61 2.93 21.33
N GLN A 213 -12.06 4.07 20.84
CA GLN A 213 -13.21 4.81 21.41
C GLN A 213 -14.15 5.33 20.32
N ASP A 214 -15.42 5.52 20.70
CA ASP A 214 -16.38 6.22 19.86
C ASP A 214 -16.17 7.75 19.87
N ALA A 215 -17.03 8.47 19.17
CA ALA A 215 -16.98 9.94 19.12
C ALA A 215 -17.28 10.63 20.47
N LEU A 216 -17.86 9.91 21.43
CA LEU A 216 -18.19 10.40 22.78
C LEU A 216 -17.08 10.07 23.79
N GLY A 217 -16.04 9.32 23.39
CA GLY A 217 -14.94 8.91 24.24
C GLY A 217 -15.17 7.58 24.99
N ASN A 218 -16.24 6.84 24.69
CA ASN A 218 -16.50 5.55 25.31
C ASN A 218 -15.62 4.47 24.67
N THR A 219 -14.94 3.67 25.47
CA THR A 219 -14.12 2.55 25.00
C THR A 219 -15.00 1.51 24.31
N GLN A 220 -14.53 0.99 23.19
CA GLN A 220 -15.21 -0.05 22.41
C GLN A 220 -14.63 -1.42 22.79
N ASP A 221 -15.07 -1.97 23.92
CA ASP A 221 -14.53 -3.21 24.50
C ASP A 221 -14.81 -4.46 23.63
N ASP A 222 -15.72 -4.40 22.68
CA ASP A 222 -16.01 -5.44 21.68
C ASP A 222 -15.14 -5.35 20.43
N PHE A 223 -14.35 -4.28 20.28
CA PHE A 223 -13.44 -4.15 19.14
C PHE A 223 -12.21 -5.06 19.32
N SER A 224 -12.04 -5.99 18.39
CA SER A 224 -10.84 -6.84 18.27
C SER A 224 -10.37 -6.84 16.83
N GLY A 225 -9.08 -6.58 16.60
CA GLY A 225 -8.53 -6.43 15.26
C GLY A 225 -7.04 -6.16 15.28
N GLN A 226 -6.54 -5.57 14.20
CA GLN A 226 -5.14 -5.16 14.06
C GLN A 226 -5.01 -3.65 14.14
N LEU A 227 -3.93 -3.16 14.72
CA LEU A 227 -3.54 -1.75 14.75
C LEU A 227 -2.23 -1.60 13.98
N ASP A 228 -2.23 -0.79 12.95
CA ASP A 228 -1.05 -0.33 12.23
C ASP A 228 -0.61 1.04 12.75
N VAL A 229 0.69 1.18 12.98
CA VAL A 229 1.29 2.41 13.53
C VAL A 229 2.46 2.83 12.66
N GLN A 230 2.46 4.10 12.28
CA GLN A 230 3.60 4.73 11.65
C GLN A 230 4.01 5.96 12.46
N ILE A 231 5.28 6.02 12.87
CA ILE A 231 5.83 7.09 13.70
C ILE A 231 6.89 7.82 12.89
N PHE A 232 6.70 9.11 12.78
CA PHE A 232 7.60 10.01 12.06
C PHE A 232 8.40 10.86 13.05
N ASP A 233 9.65 11.11 12.71
CA ASP A 233 10.47 12.18 13.31
C ASP A 233 9.87 13.55 12.99
N GLY A 234 10.43 14.60 13.57
CA GLY A 234 10.03 15.98 13.28
C GLY A 234 10.15 16.29 11.77
N LYS A 235 9.31 17.22 11.32
CA LYS A 235 9.41 17.70 9.94
C LYS A 235 10.79 18.24 9.64
N THR A 236 11.26 17.98 8.43
CA THR A 236 12.53 18.48 7.90
C THR A 236 12.30 19.30 6.64
N ASP A 237 13.21 20.23 6.38
CA ASP A 237 13.23 21.00 5.13
C ASP A 237 13.71 20.11 3.99
N VAL A 238 12.87 19.97 2.98
CA VAL A 238 13.18 19.26 1.73
C VAL A 238 13.45 20.31 0.65
N THR A 239 14.55 20.12 -0.08
CA THR A 239 14.91 20.98 -1.21
C THR A 239 14.75 20.18 -2.50
N THR A 240 14.03 20.73 -3.48
CA THR A 240 13.89 20.12 -4.80
C THR A 240 15.19 20.19 -5.59
N GLN A 241 15.32 19.37 -6.66
CA GLN A 241 16.54 19.28 -7.48
C GLN A 241 16.82 20.55 -8.29
N GLY A 242 15.78 21.32 -8.61
CA GLY A 242 15.89 22.49 -9.49
C GLY A 242 16.06 22.10 -10.97
N ASN A 243 15.45 21.02 -11.41
CA ASN A 243 15.54 20.50 -12.79
C ASN A 243 15.15 21.55 -13.85
N ASN A 244 14.32 22.52 -13.48
CA ASN A 244 13.87 23.63 -14.35
C ASN A 244 14.52 24.98 -13.96
N GLY A 245 15.64 24.94 -13.25
CA GLY A 245 16.46 26.12 -12.90
C GLY A 245 16.21 26.71 -11.52
N ASN A 246 15.05 26.53 -10.92
CA ASN A 246 14.72 27.03 -9.58
C ASN A 246 14.54 25.89 -8.59
N LYS A 247 15.19 25.99 -7.43
CA LYS A 247 14.95 25.10 -6.30
C LYS A 247 13.81 25.62 -5.44
N TYR A 248 12.95 24.74 -4.98
CA TYR A 248 11.87 25.03 -4.07
C TYR A 248 12.12 24.33 -2.73
N TYR A 249 11.62 24.92 -1.65
CA TYR A 249 11.76 24.44 -0.30
C TYR A 249 10.39 24.12 0.27
N TYR A 250 10.26 23.01 0.97
CA TYR A 250 9.03 22.64 1.68
C TYR A 250 9.36 21.74 2.85
N GLU A 251 8.53 21.79 3.89
CA GLU A 251 8.65 20.88 5.03
C GLU A 251 7.85 19.61 4.80
N ASP A 252 8.42 18.46 5.21
CA ASP A 252 7.71 17.18 5.22
C ASP A 252 8.18 16.24 6.32
N TYR A 253 7.35 15.23 6.64
CA TYR A 253 7.71 14.11 7.48
C TYR A 253 8.39 13.04 6.61
N VAL A 254 9.68 13.17 6.39
CA VAL A 254 10.44 12.23 5.53
C VAL A 254 11.01 11.04 6.30
N ASN A 255 11.31 11.22 7.60
CA ASN A 255 11.96 10.21 8.40
C ASN A 255 10.93 9.42 9.21
N VAL A 256 10.75 8.14 8.85
CA VAL A 256 9.93 7.20 9.63
C VAL A 256 10.84 6.54 10.66
N ILE A 257 10.54 6.65 11.95
CA ILE A 257 11.32 6.00 13.01
C ILE A 257 10.74 4.65 13.44
N TYR A 258 9.48 4.38 13.09
CA TYR A 258 8.85 3.08 13.30
C TYR A 258 7.69 2.88 12.32
N LYS A 259 7.61 1.68 11.75
CA LYS A 259 6.46 1.19 10.96
C LYS A 259 6.17 -0.24 11.39
N GLY A 260 5.00 -0.49 11.97
CA GLY A 260 4.63 -1.81 12.47
C GLY A 260 3.25 -1.81 13.06
N GLY A 261 2.87 -2.92 13.70
CA GLY A 261 1.54 -3.06 14.26
C GLY A 261 1.47 -4.00 15.45
N THR A 262 0.29 -4.05 16.05
CA THR A 262 -0.04 -4.93 17.18
C THR A 262 -1.51 -5.31 17.13
N THR A 263 -1.89 -6.37 17.83
CA THR A 263 -3.30 -6.75 17.97
C THR A 263 -4.03 -5.81 18.93
N VAL A 264 -5.26 -5.46 18.59
CA VAL A 264 -6.23 -4.85 19.49
C VAL A 264 -7.12 -5.95 20.05
N SER A 265 -7.18 -6.05 21.37
CA SER A 265 -8.04 -7.00 22.07
C SER A 265 -8.90 -6.28 23.10
N ASN A 266 -10.20 -6.52 23.06
CA ASN A 266 -11.16 -5.85 23.95
C ASN A 266 -11.00 -4.31 23.92
N GLY A 267 -10.87 -3.76 22.73
CA GLY A 267 -10.70 -2.33 22.50
C GLY A 267 -9.36 -1.74 22.97
N ARG A 268 -8.40 -2.54 23.41
CA ARG A 268 -7.13 -2.07 24.00
C ARG A 268 -5.93 -2.62 23.24
N PHE A 269 -4.84 -1.84 23.23
CA PHE A 269 -3.58 -2.24 22.62
C PHE A 269 -2.37 -1.83 23.44
N LYS A 270 -1.27 -2.54 23.23
CA LYS A 270 0.06 -2.20 23.74
C LYS A 270 1.09 -2.50 22.66
N LEU A 271 1.93 -1.55 22.34
CA LEU A 271 2.98 -1.63 21.34
C LEU A 271 4.31 -1.25 21.97
N SER A 272 5.41 -1.93 21.61
CA SER A 272 6.76 -1.55 22.01
C SER A 272 7.70 -1.56 20.81
N PHE A 273 8.58 -0.57 20.72
CA PHE A 273 9.61 -0.48 19.69
C PHE A 273 10.87 0.17 20.26
N VAL A 274 11.99 0.03 19.56
CA VAL A 274 13.24 0.71 19.89
C VAL A 274 13.42 1.88 18.92
N VAL A 275 13.74 3.05 19.46
CA VAL A 275 14.03 4.24 18.64
C VAL A 275 15.36 4.04 17.91
N PRO A 276 15.38 4.15 16.58
CA PRO A 276 16.59 3.93 15.79
C PRO A 276 17.74 4.85 16.18
N LYS A 277 18.96 4.44 15.81
CA LYS A 277 20.16 5.29 15.87
C LYS A 277 20.02 6.48 14.92
N ASP A 278 19.45 6.26 13.75
CA ASP A 278 19.35 7.22 12.68
C ASP A 278 18.11 8.13 12.85
N ILE A 279 18.22 9.13 13.70
CA ILE A 279 17.21 10.16 13.95
C ILE A 279 17.78 11.54 13.62
N SER A 280 16.93 12.56 13.52
CA SER A 280 17.37 13.92 13.21
C SER A 280 18.14 14.62 14.35
N TYR A 281 18.10 14.08 15.57
CA TYR A 281 18.72 14.63 16.78
C TYR A 281 18.32 16.10 17.08
N THR A 282 17.19 16.55 16.57
CA THR A 282 16.66 17.89 16.80
C THR A 282 15.35 17.82 17.56
N THR A 283 15.22 18.66 18.59
CA THR A 283 14.00 18.74 19.40
C THR A 283 13.15 19.96 19.07
N THR A 284 13.44 20.65 17.95
CA THR A 284 12.72 21.86 17.54
C THR A 284 11.38 21.55 16.92
N ASN A 285 11.28 20.45 16.17
CA ASN A 285 10.07 20.07 15.46
C ASN A 285 9.42 18.84 16.10
N LYS A 286 8.10 18.89 16.29
CA LYS A 286 7.35 17.77 16.81
C LYS A 286 7.26 16.65 15.78
N GLY A 287 7.39 15.41 16.26
CA GLY A 287 7.09 14.20 15.51
C GLY A 287 5.58 13.99 15.34
N LYS A 288 5.23 12.92 14.66
CA LYS A 288 3.85 12.53 14.40
C LYS A 288 3.71 11.01 14.46
N MET A 289 2.71 10.52 15.19
CA MET A 289 2.23 9.14 15.09
C MET A 289 0.91 9.13 14.34
N SER A 290 0.78 8.23 13.38
CA SER A 290 -0.46 7.89 12.71
C SER A 290 -0.85 6.47 13.10
N LEU A 291 -2.10 6.28 13.51
CA LEU A 291 -2.63 5.00 14.02
C LEU A 291 -3.89 4.66 13.23
N TYR A 292 -3.95 3.43 12.74
CA TYR A 292 -5.13 2.90 12.05
C TYR A 292 -5.43 1.49 12.55
N ALA A 293 -6.65 1.24 13.02
CA ALA A 293 -7.07 -0.07 13.47
C ALA A 293 -8.24 -0.58 12.62
N PHE A 294 -8.23 -1.87 12.32
CA PHE A 294 -9.24 -2.52 11.50
C PHE A 294 -9.68 -3.85 12.11
N ASN A 295 -11.00 -4.04 12.21
CA ASN A 295 -11.64 -5.30 12.56
C ASN A 295 -12.18 -5.95 11.29
N GLU A 296 -11.54 -7.02 10.82
CA GLU A 296 -11.88 -7.68 9.58
C GLU A 296 -13.28 -8.34 9.61
N ALA A 297 -13.67 -8.86 10.77
CA ALA A 297 -14.95 -9.56 10.92
C ALA A 297 -16.16 -8.61 10.84
N THR A 298 -16.05 -7.43 11.45
CA THR A 298 -17.13 -6.42 11.48
C THR A 298 -17.01 -5.37 10.39
N ARG A 299 -15.85 -5.27 9.72
CA ARG A 299 -15.50 -4.20 8.77
C ARG A 299 -15.55 -2.79 9.39
N ILE A 300 -15.35 -2.72 10.70
CA ILE A 300 -15.28 -1.46 11.44
C ILE A 300 -13.81 -1.08 11.58
N ASP A 301 -13.53 0.20 11.40
CA ASP A 301 -12.20 0.76 11.52
C ASP A 301 -12.14 1.96 12.46
N ALA A 302 -10.93 2.26 12.93
CA ALA A 302 -10.63 3.38 13.79
C ALA A 302 -9.33 4.05 13.35
N GLN A 303 -9.23 5.37 13.53
CA GLN A 303 -8.00 6.09 13.27
C GLN A 303 -7.67 7.07 14.39
N GLY A 304 -6.40 7.40 14.52
CA GLY A 304 -5.95 8.37 15.49
C GLY A 304 -4.57 8.94 15.16
N TYR A 305 -4.16 9.91 15.95
CA TYR A 305 -2.82 10.47 15.87
C TYR A 305 -2.34 10.91 17.24
N TYR A 306 -1.03 11.09 17.35
CA TYR A 306 -0.40 11.75 18.49
C TYR A 306 0.83 12.53 17.99
N ASP A 307 0.92 13.79 18.34
CA ASP A 307 1.97 14.71 17.87
C ASP A 307 2.62 15.52 19.00
N ASN A 308 2.34 15.17 20.28
CA ASN A 308 2.92 15.89 21.41
C ASN A 308 4.23 15.25 21.88
N PHE A 309 5.13 14.97 20.94
CA PHE A 309 6.46 14.46 21.22
C PHE A 309 7.50 15.05 20.28
N VAL A 310 8.76 14.96 20.70
CA VAL A 310 9.96 15.29 19.92
C VAL A 310 10.91 14.11 19.90
N VAL A 311 11.77 14.02 18.89
CA VAL A 311 12.76 12.95 18.76
C VAL A 311 14.15 13.57 18.82
N GLY A 312 14.99 13.14 19.77
CA GLY A 312 16.33 13.70 19.87
C GLY A 312 17.03 13.28 21.15
N GLY A 313 18.35 13.42 21.15
CA GLY A 313 19.21 12.95 22.22
C GLY A 313 19.44 11.44 22.20
N THR A 314 20.22 10.95 23.16
CA THR A 314 20.57 9.52 23.32
C THR A 314 20.06 9.04 24.66
N SER A 315 19.58 7.83 24.73
CA SER A 315 19.09 7.20 25.98
C SER A 315 20.24 7.07 27.00
N ASP A 316 19.93 7.35 28.24
CA ASP A 316 20.87 7.13 29.36
C ASP A 316 20.98 5.65 29.72
N THR A 317 19.97 4.85 29.32
CA THR A 317 19.91 3.40 29.45
C THR A 317 19.60 2.78 28.07
N PRO A 318 20.58 2.82 27.15
CA PRO A 318 20.34 2.34 25.79
C PRO A 318 20.08 0.84 25.75
N GLU A 319 19.18 0.41 24.89
CA GLU A 319 19.14 -0.98 24.46
C GLU A 319 20.44 -1.26 23.68
N ILE A 320 21.15 -2.30 24.06
CA ILE A 320 22.41 -2.68 23.38
C ILE A 320 22.13 -3.92 22.53
N ASP A 321 22.41 -3.78 21.26
CA ASP A 321 22.39 -4.86 20.29
C ASP A 321 23.59 -4.73 19.34
N ASN A 322 24.41 -5.76 19.29
CA ASN A 322 25.57 -5.85 18.42
C ASN A 322 25.47 -7.04 17.46
N GLU A 323 24.30 -7.68 17.42
CA GLU A 323 24.03 -8.79 16.54
C GLU A 323 23.36 -8.27 15.26
N ALA A 324 23.74 -8.83 14.11
CA ALA A 324 23.13 -8.47 12.84
C ALA A 324 21.76 -9.15 12.70
N PRO A 325 20.85 -8.56 11.90
CA PRO A 325 19.57 -9.18 11.61
C PRO A 325 19.68 -10.62 11.11
N GLU A 326 18.73 -11.45 11.48
CA GLU A 326 18.61 -12.82 11.04
C GLU A 326 17.68 -12.90 9.83
N ILE A 327 18.14 -13.48 8.73
CA ILE A 327 17.32 -13.83 7.57
C ILE A 327 16.83 -15.27 7.77
N ARG A 328 15.62 -15.44 8.32
CA ARG A 328 15.04 -16.74 8.66
C ARG A 328 14.54 -17.52 7.46
N ALA A 329 14.16 -16.83 6.38
CA ALA A 329 13.83 -17.42 5.09
C ALA A 329 14.17 -16.43 3.99
N MET A 330 14.61 -16.94 2.83
CA MET A 330 14.84 -16.16 1.62
C MET A 330 14.69 -17.09 0.40
N PHE A 331 13.78 -16.73 -0.51
CA PHE A 331 13.48 -17.55 -1.68
C PHE A 331 12.75 -16.76 -2.77
N PHE A 332 12.63 -17.37 -3.95
CA PHE A 332 11.78 -16.87 -5.03
C PHE A 332 10.56 -17.76 -5.23
N ASN A 333 9.41 -17.15 -5.52
CA ASN A 333 8.13 -17.73 -5.91
C ASN A 333 7.44 -18.59 -4.84
N ASP A 334 8.11 -19.56 -4.27
CA ASP A 334 7.55 -20.47 -3.25
C ASP A 334 8.61 -21.00 -2.29
N SER A 335 8.18 -21.49 -1.14
CA SER A 335 9.05 -21.94 -0.05
C SER A 335 9.84 -23.24 -0.36
N ALA A 336 9.51 -23.93 -1.45
CA ALA A 336 10.25 -25.09 -1.91
C ALA A 336 11.44 -24.71 -2.84
N PHE A 337 11.60 -23.41 -3.12
CA PHE A 337 12.71 -22.92 -3.92
C PHE A 337 14.06 -23.32 -3.30
N VAL A 338 14.97 -23.80 -4.13
CA VAL A 338 16.34 -24.14 -3.75
C VAL A 338 17.30 -23.17 -4.45
N ASN A 339 18.37 -22.78 -3.77
CA ASN A 339 19.39 -21.92 -4.36
C ASN A 339 19.89 -22.50 -5.70
N GLY A 340 19.90 -21.69 -6.77
CA GLY A 340 20.14 -22.13 -8.16
C GLY A 340 18.87 -22.62 -8.88
N GLY A 341 17.69 -22.57 -8.24
CA GLY A 341 16.43 -23.04 -8.81
C GLY A 341 15.91 -22.20 -9.97
N LYS A 342 14.96 -22.75 -10.71
CA LYS A 342 14.32 -22.11 -11.88
C LYS A 342 13.17 -21.22 -11.47
N VAL A 343 13.11 -20.03 -12.07
CA VAL A 343 12.04 -19.05 -11.88
C VAL A 343 11.52 -18.53 -13.23
N ASN A 344 10.35 -17.92 -13.23
CA ASN A 344 9.82 -17.20 -14.39
C ASN A 344 10.52 -15.85 -14.58
N SER A 345 10.24 -15.18 -15.69
CA SER A 345 10.85 -13.88 -16.02
C SER A 345 10.48 -12.72 -15.09
N THR A 346 9.42 -12.86 -14.28
CA THR A 346 8.99 -11.88 -13.27
C THR A 346 8.84 -12.59 -11.91
N PRO A 347 9.95 -13.01 -11.28
CA PRO A 347 9.87 -13.80 -10.05
C PRO A 347 9.43 -12.95 -8.86
N TYR A 348 8.77 -13.59 -7.89
CA TYR A 348 8.41 -12.98 -6.62
C TYR A 348 9.48 -13.29 -5.58
N PHE A 349 10.16 -12.26 -5.07
CA PHE A 349 11.14 -12.38 -3.98
C PHE A 349 10.42 -12.33 -2.63
N TYR A 350 10.81 -13.22 -1.72
CA TYR A 350 10.35 -13.23 -0.34
C TYR A 350 11.51 -13.39 0.63
N ALA A 351 11.48 -12.63 1.72
CA ALA A 351 12.36 -12.82 2.86
C ALA A 351 11.60 -12.65 4.18
N ARG A 352 11.93 -13.49 5.17
CA ARG A 352 11.45 -13.38 6.56
C ARG A 352 12.62 -13.00 7.45
N LEU A 353 12.43 -11.93 8.19
CA LEU A 353 13.48 -11.27 8.97
C LEU A 353 13.14 -11.31 10.44
N TRP A 354 14.17 -11.34 11.26
CA TRP A 354 14.03 -11.12 12.69
C TRP A 354 15.25 -10.37 13.22
N ASP A 355 14.98 -9.47 14.15
CA ASP A 355 16.00 -8.81 14.92
C ASP A 355 15.45 -8.41 16.29
N LYS A 356 16.28 -8.52 17.34
CA LYS A 356 15.90 -8.21 18.72
C LYS A 356 15.52 -6.74 18.90
N SER A 357 16.27 -5.85 18.27
CA SER A 357 16.07 -4.40 18.32
C SER A 357 15.04 -3.91 17.29
N GLY A 358 14.84 -4.68 16.23
CA GLY A 358 13.93 -4.41 15.12
C GLY A 358 14.66 -4.08 13.82
N ILE A 359 13.98 -4.31 12.70
CA ILE A 359 14.50 -4.05 11.35
C ILE A 359 14.44 -2.56 11.04
N ASN A 360 15.53 -2.01 10.49
CA ASN A 360 15.59 -0.62 10.07
C ASN A 360 14.91 -0.46 8.69
N VAL A 361 13.78 0.22 8.68
CA VAL A 361 13.02 0.58 7.46
C VAL A 361 12.79 2.09 7.37
N THR A 362 13.59 2.86 8.10
CA THR A 362 13.36 4.30 8.28
C THR A 362 13.57 5.12 7.02
N GLY A 363 14.47 4.69 6.12
CA GLY A 363 14.83 5.47 4.93
C GLY A 363 15.55 6.79 5.23
N SER A 364 15.88 7.05 6.50
CA SER A 364 16.46 8.32 6.96
C SER A 364 17.97 8.42 6.74
N SER A 365 18.65 7.29 6.60
CA SER A 365 20.10 7.24 6.42
C SER A 365 20.49 6.70 5.07
N VAL A 366 21.45 7.36 4.44
CA VAL A 366 22.01 6.88 3.18
C VAL A 366 22.71 5.54 3.40
N GLY A 367 22.20 4.49 2.74
CA GLY A 367 22.83 3.17 2.72
C GLY A 367 22.33 2.18 3.79
N HIS A 368 21.39 2.56 4.66
CA HIS A 368 20.81 1.65 5.67
C HIS A 368 19.42 1.12 5.26
N ASP A 369 19.13 1.11 3.98
CA ASP A 369 17.90 0.57 3.43
C ASP A 369 17.92 -0.97 3.37
N VAL A 370 16.74 -1.57 3.43
CA VAL A 370 16.53 -2.95 3.01
C VAL A 370 16.59 -2.99 1.49
N THR A 371 17.59 -3.67 0.93
CA THR A 371 17.83 -3.64 -0.52
C THR A 371 17.92 -5.03 -1.14
N LEU A 372 17.41 -5.15 -2.36
CA LEU A 372 17.62 -6.29 -3.25
C LEU A 372 18.38 -5.81 -4.48
N TYR A 373 19.57 -6.33 -4.68
CA TYR A 373 20.46 -5.96 -5.78
C TYR A 373 20.71 -7.17 -6.67
N ILE A 374 20.37 -7.06 -7.96
CA ILE A 374 20.44 -8.19 -8.90
C ILE A 374 21.54 -7.94 -9.94
N ASP A 375 22.44 -8.91 -10.10
CA ASP A 375 23.53 -8.98 -11.09
C ASP A 375 24.51 -7.78 -11.03
N ASP A 376 24.76 -7.19 -9.88
CA ASP A 376 25.54 -5.95 -9.73
C ASP A 376 25.10 -4.81 -10.67
N ASN A 377 23.83 -4.84 -11.10
CA ASN A 377 23.31 -3.87 -12.03
C ASN A 377 22.66 -2.68 -11.28
N PRO A 378 23.21 -1.45 -11.37
CA PRO A 378 22.66 -0.30 -10.65
C PRO A 378 21.20 0.02 -10.95
N ILE A 379 20.67 -0.40 -12.11
CA ILE A 379 19.25 -0.24 -12.48
C ILE A 379 18.38 -1.26 -11.74
N ARG A 380 18.95 -2.39 -11.32
CA ARG A 380 18.29 -3.49 -10.60
C ARG A 380 18.60 -3.46 -9.09
N ASN A 381 18.77 -2.28 -8.56
CA ASN A 381 18.89 -2.03 -7.12
C ASN A 381 17.55 -1.50 -6.59
N TYR A 382 16.85 -2.34 -5.82
CA TYR A 382 15.50 -2.08 -5.32
C TYR A 382 15.55 -1.77 -3.83
N ASN A 383 15.06 -0.60 -3.43
CA ASN A 383 14.79 -0.29 -2.04
C ASN A 383 13.47 -0.96 -1.63
N LEU A 384 13.51 -1.81 -0.61
CA LEU A 384 12.39 -2.62 -0.16
C LEU A 384 11.80 -2.17 1.19
N ASN A 385 12.18 -1.01 1.73
CA ASN A 385 11.67 -0.51 3.00
C ASN A 385 10.13 -0.45 3.05
N ASP A 386 9.51 0.00 1.98
CA ASP A 386 8.05 0.10 1.90
C ASP A 386 7.35 -1.26 1.69
N TYR A 387 8.10 -2.28 1.28
CA TYR A 387 7.62 -3.65 1.12
C TYR A 387 7.75 -4.49 2.40
N TYR A 388 8.41 -3.94 3.42
CA TYR A 388 8.50 -4.57 4.72
C TYR A 388 7.17 -4.47 5.47
N LYS A 389 6.74 -5.60 6.01
CA LYS A 389 5.56 -5.72 6.87
C LYS A 389 5.98 -6.36 8.18
N ASN A 390 5.71 -5.68 9.29
CA ASN A 390 5.91 -6.27 10.61
C ASN A 390 4.85 -7.36 10.85
N ILE A 391 5.25 -8.46 11.48
CA ILE A 391 4.30 -9.50 11.89
C ILE A 391 3.70 -9.07 13.24
N PRO A 392 2.38 -8.86 13.33
CA PRO A 392 1.74 -8.42 14.57
C PRO A 392 2.08 -9.35 15.74
N ASP A 393 2.28 -8.75 16.92
CA ASP A 393 2.60 -9.43 18.20
C ASP A 393 3.90 -10.26 18.22
N LYS A 394 4.68 -10.23 17.13
CA LYS A 394 6.01 -10.82 17.08
C LYS A 394 7.06 -9.74 17.04
N GLN A 395 7.53 -9.35 18.20
CA GLN A 395 8.54 -8.30 18.34
C GLN A 395 9.77 -8.61 17.49
N GLY A 396 10.18 -7.65 16.67
CA GLY A 396 11.36 -7.74 15.81
C GLY A 396 11.20 -8.64 14.58
N GLU A 397 10.06 -9.31 14.39
CA GLU A 397 9.83 -10.18 13.24
C GLU A 397 9.03 -9.48 12.15
N GLY A 398 9.47 -9.64 10.92
CA GLY A 398 8.79 -9.08 9.75
C GLY A 398 9.14 -9.82 8.47
N GLU A 399 8.50 -9.40 7.41
CA GLU A 399 8.63 -10.03 6.11
C GLU A 399 8.70 -8.99 5.00
N VAL A 400 9.35 -9.37 3.91
CA VAL A 400 9.45 -8.58 2.68
C VAL A 400 8.97 -9.44 1.54
N GLY A 401 8.02 -8.92 0.76
CA GLY A 401 7.56 -9.52 -0.48
C GLY A 401 7.68 -8.53 -1.63
N PHE A 402 8.28 -8.94 -2.75
CA PHE A 402 8.54 -8.04 -3.87
C PHE A 402 8.46 -8.74 -5.21
N SER A 403 7.60 -8.25 -6.09
CA SER A 403 7.54 -8.70 -7.49
C SER A 403 8.68 -8.08 -8.29
N VAL A 404 9.68 -8.90 -8.63
CA VAL A 404 10.84 -8.44 -9.40
C VAL A 404 10.41 -8.12 -10.83
N PRO A 405 10.77 -6.93 -11.37
CA PRO A 405 10.53 -6.60 -12.77
C PRO A 405 11.15 -7.62 -13.72
N LYS A 406 10.66 -7.65 -14.97
CA LYS A 406 11.07 -8.62 -15.98
C LYS A 406 12.60 -8.70 -16.11
N LEU A 407 13.12 -9.92 -15.97
CA LEU A 407 14.52 -10.29 -16.18
C LEU A 407 14.66 -11.08 -17.49
N GLU A 408 15.83 -11.05 -18.08
CA GLU A 408 16.20 -11.86 -19.23
C GLU A 408 16.36 -13.33 -18.82
N SER A 409 16.27 -14.26 -19.78
CA SER A 409 16.54 -15.68 -19.54
C SER A 409 18.02 -15.92 -19.27
N GLY A 410 18.33 -16.76 -18.29
CA GLY A 410 19.70 -17.12 -17.91
C GLY A 410 19.92 -17.20 -16.41
N LEU A 411 21.19 -17.33 -16.03
CA LEU A 411 21.59 -17.36 -14.64
C LEU A 411 21.70 -15.94 -14.08
N HIS A 412 21.15 -15.75 -12.91
CA HIS A 412 21.16 -14.51 -12.15
C HIS A 412 21.57 -14.76 -10.72
N TYR A 413 22.02 -13.71 -10.05
CA TYR A 413 22.15 -13.72 -8.59
C TYR A 413 21.56 -12.46 -8.00
N ALA A 414 21.11 -12.57 -6.77
CA ALA A 414 20.60 -11.44 -6.01
C ALA A 414 21.32 -11.34 -4.67
N GLU A 415 21.77 -10.17 -4.33
CA GLU A 415 22.24 -9.79 -3.01
C GLU A 415 21.09 -9.12 -2.26
N PHE A 416 20.74 -9.66 -1.10
CA PHE A 416 19.77 -9.08 -0.20
C PHE A 416 20.45 -8.57 1.04
N LYS A 417 20.25 -7.27 1.34
CA LYS A 417 20.89 -6.58 2.44
C LYS A 417 19.86 -5.97 3.37
N VAL A 418 20.03 -6.18 4.66
CA VAL A 418 19.13 -5.70 5.71
C VAL A 418 19.92 -5.14 6.89
N TRP A 419 19.39 -4.10 7.51
CA TRP A 419 19.93 -3.44 8.68
C TRP A 419 18.94 -3.53 9.85
N ASP A 420 19.45 -3.58 11.09
CA ASP A 420 18.67 -3.33 12.28
C ASP A 420 18.63 -1.83 12.63
N VAL A 421 17.85 -1.47 13.63
CA VAL A 421 17.76 -0.09 14.12
C VAL A 421 19.02 0.40 14.86
N MET A 422 19.98 -0.49 15.15
CA MET A 422 21.29 -0.19 15.74
C MET A 422 22.39 -0.07 14.69
N ASN A 423 22.06 -0.25 13.40
CA ASN A 423 22.97 -0.24 12.25
C ASN A 423 23.91 -1.44 12.16
N ASN A 424 23.54 -2.59 12.72
CA ASN A 424 24.18 -3.84 12.36
C ASN A 424 23.60 -4.34 11.02
N VAL A 425 24.43 -4.97 10.20
CA VAL A 425 24.09 -5.35 8.83
C VAL A 425 24.20 -6.84 8.58
N ARG A 426 23.24 -7.38 7.86
CA ARG A 426 23.29 -8.72 7.27
C ARG A 426 23.15 -8.61 5.76
N THR A 427 23.99 -9.37 5.06
CA THR A 427 23.94 -9.53 3.61
C THR A 427 23.99 -11.02 3.28
N ASP A 428 23.00 -11.50 2.54
CA ASP A 428 22.96 -12.86 2.01
C ASP A 428 22.73 -12.83 0.50
N THR A 429 23.20 -13.86 -0.21
CA THR A 429 23.07 -13.99 -1.66
C THR A 429 22.27 -15.23 -2.03
N ILE A 430 21.53 -15.13 -3.12
CA ILE A 430 20.75 -16.23 -3.68
C ILE A 430 20.92 -16.24 -5.20
N THR A 431 21.16 -17.42 -5.78
CA THR A 431 21.28 -17.61 -7.23
C THR A 431 20.01 -18.24 -7.79
N PHE A 432 19.70 -17.95 -9.05
CA PHE A 432 18.52 -18.50 -9.73
C PHE A 432 18.69 -18.49 -11.25
N GLU A 433 17.94 -19.35 -11.94
CA GLU A 433 17.87 -19.39 -13.40
C GLU A 433 16.51 -18.89 -13.88
N VAL A 434 16.49 -17.82 -14.66
CA VAL A 434 15.28 -17.34 -15.31
C VAL A 434 15.01 -18.16 -16.57
N VAL A 435 13.83 -18.79 -16.62
CA VAL A 435 13.37 -19.61 -17.76
C VAL A 435 12.11 -18.98 -18.34
N GLU A 436 12.17 -18.54 -19.59
CA GLU A 436 11.02 -18.01 -20.31
C GLU A 436 9.99 -19.11 -20.56
N GLY A 437 8.70 -18.79 -20.36
CA GLY A 437 7.62 -19.76 -20.52
C GLY A 437 7.56 -20.85 -19.45
N LEU A 438 8.27 -20.69 -18.32
CA LEU A 438 8.17 -21.61 -17.18
C LEU A 438 6.72 -21.65 -16.68
N LYS A 439 6.10 -22.84 -16.78
CA LYS A 439 4.70 -23.00 -16.40
C LYS A 439 4.47 -22.83 -14.90
N PRO A 440 3.36 -22.20 -14.50
CA PRO A 440 2.95 -22.19 -13.10
C PRO A 440 2.54 -23.61 -12.66
N PHE A 441 2.63 -23.85 -11.36
CA PHE A 441 2.14 -25.09 -10.76
C PHE A 441 1.44 -24.81 -9.42
N ILE A 442 0.54 -25.70 -9.06
CA ILE A 442 -0.15 -25.70 -7.77
C ILE A 442 0.71 -26.45 -6.77
N CYS A 443 1.11 -25.78 -5.69
CA CYS A 443 1.95 -26.35 -4.63
C CYS A 443 1.13 -27.19 -3.64
N ASP A 444 -0.06 -26.73 -3.28
CA ASP A 444 -0.99 -27.41 -2.36
C ASP A 444 -2.43 -27.19 -2.84
N LEU A 445 -3.31 -28.15 -2.64
CA LEU A 445 -4.71 -28.10 -3.04
C LEU A 445 -5.59 -28.79 -2.01
N LYS A 446 -6.52 -28.03 -1.42
CA LYS A 446 -7.45 -28.50 -0.39
C LYS A 446 -8.88 -28.15 -0.76
N VAL A 447 -9.81 -28.95 -0.24
CA VAL A 447 -11.25 -28.68 -0.31
C VAL A 447 -11.82 -28.78 1.09
N PHE A 448 -12.54 -27.76 1.52
CA PHE A 448 -13.18 -27.74 2.83
C PHE A 448 -14.55 -27.02 2.79
N PRO A 449 -15.51 -27.44 3.65
CA PRO A 449 -15.45 -28.67 4.41
C PRO A 449 -15.47 -29.91 3.50
N ASN A 450 -14.81 -30.98 3.93
CA ASN A 450 -14.89 -32.29 3.30
C ASN A 450 -15.11 -33.36 4.39
N PRO A 451 -16.32 -33.97 4.51
CA PRO A 451 -17.47 -33.86 3.60
C PRO A 451 -18.19 -32.51 3.60
N ALA A 452 -18.63 -32.07 2.42
CA ALA A 452 -19.40 -30.86 2.22
C ALA A 452 -20.91 -31.12 2.24
N ARG A 453 -21.71 -30.22 2.83
CA ARG A 453 -23.18 -30.35 2.91
C ARG A 453 -23.93 -29.23 2.16
N GLU A 454 -23.48 -27.99 2.26
CA GLU A 454 -24.13 -26.82 1.67
C GLU A 454 -23.26 -26.14 0.64
N SER A 455 -21.97 -26.00 0.93
CA SER A 455 -20.97 -25.42 0.05
C SER A 455 -19.62 -26.09 0.27
N ALA A 456 -18.71 -25.92 -0.66
CA ALA A 456 -17.30 -26.27 -0.52
C ALA A 456 -16.44 -25.10 -1.01
N GLN A 457 -15.26 -24.96 -0.45
CA GLN A 457 -14.26 -24.02 -0.90
C GLN A 457 -13.03 -24.80 -1.38
N PHE A 458 -12.62 -24.56 -2.60
CA PHE A 458 -11.32 -25.00 -3.11
C PHE A 458 -10.29 -23.96 -2.73
N TYR A 459 -9.25 -24.39 -2.02
CA TYR A 459 -8.10 -23.57 -1.67
C TYR A 459 -6.86 -24.18 -2.29
N PHE A 460 -6.03 -23.37 -2.92
CA PHE A 460 -4.72 -23.82 -3.39
C PHE A 460 -3.66 -22.72 -3.28
N SER A 461 -2.43 -23.14 -2.98
CA SER A 461 -1.23 -22.33 -3.11
C SER A 461 -0.54 -22.61 -4.44
N HIS A 462 0.23 -21.67 -4.94
CA HIS A 462 0.87 -21.74 -6.26
C HIS A 462 2.19 -20.96 -6.28
N ASN A 463 3.02 -21.22 -7.27
CA ASN A 463 4.33 -20.59 -7.44
C ASN A 463 4.30 -19.29 -8.28
N ARG A 464 3.19 -18.56 -8.27
CA ARG A 464 3.01 -17.26 -8.95
C ARG A 464 2.31 -16.24 -8.06
N PRO A 465 2.86 -15.93 -6.87
CA PRO A 465 2.28 -14.90 -6.00
C PRO A 465 2.14 -13.58 -6.76
N GLU A 466 1.05 -12.86 -6.48
CA GLU A 466 0.68 -11.58 -7.09
C GLU A 466 0.52 -11.58 -8.62
N SER A 467 0.79 -12.73 -9.26
CA SER A 467 0.58 -12.88 -10.69
C SER A 467 -0.87 -13.12 -11.02
N ARG A 468 -1.31 -12.51 -12.12
CA ARG A 468 -2.64 -12.77 -12.65
C ARG A 468 -2.69 -14.13 -13.34
N MET A 469 -3.69 -14.92 -12.98
CA MET A 469 -3.88 -16.29 -13.47
C MET A 469 -5.28 -16.48 -14.03
N ASP A 470 -5.39 -17.31 -15.06
CA ASP A 470 -6.62 -17.99 -15.41
C ASP A 470 -6.71 -19.26 -14.57
N VAL A 471 -7.78 -19.37 -13.78
CA VAL A 471 -8.03 -20.49 -12.86
C VAL A 471 -9.21 -21.28 -13.39
N GLU A 472 -9.06 -22.60 -13.47
CA GLU A 472 -10.13 -23.51 -13.85
C GLU A 472 -10.25 -24.63 -12.81
N ILE A 473 -11.45 -24.78 -12.23
CA ILE A 473 -11.82 -25.92 -11.38
C ILE A 473 -12.89 -26.74 -12.10
N ALA A 474 -12.69 -28.04 -12.17
CA ALA A 474 -13.65 -28.96 -12.75
C ALA A 474 -13.92 -30.14 -11.79
N VAL A 475 -15.21 -30.47 -11.59
CA VAL A 475 -15.67 -31.55 -10.69
C VAL A 475 -16.35 -32.63 -11.51
N TYR A 476 -15.99 -33.86 -11.25
CA TYR A 476 -16.44 -35.06 -11.98
C TYR A 476 -17.05 -36.06 -11.02
N ASP A 477 -18.02 -36.86 -11.50
CA ASP A 477 -18.46 -38.04 -10.78
C ASP A 477 -17.46 -39.21 -10.93
N MET A 478 -17.69 -40.30 -10.24
CA MET A 478 -16.82 -41.49 -10.28
C MET A 478 -16.77 -42.19 -11.64
N ALA A 479 -17.69 -41.87 -12.56
CA ALA A 479 -17.67 -42.33 -13.94
C ALA A 479 -16.90 -41.36 -14.88
N GLY A 480 -16.29 -40.29 -14.35
CA GLY A 480 -15.55 -39.32 -15.12
C GLY A 480 -16.41 -38.28 -15.84
N ARG A 481 -17.72 -38.24 -15.58
CA ARG A 481 -18.62 -37.26 -16.20
C ARG A 481 -18.52 -35.94 -15.48
N LEU A 482 -18.31 -34.85 -16.24
CA LEU A 482 -18.20 -33.47 -15.72
C LEU A 482 -19.56 -33.05 -15.12
N GLN A 483 -19.55 -32.65 -13.85
CA GLN A 483 -20.72 -32.24 -13.10
C GLN A 483 -20.77 -30.73 -12.91
N TRP A 484 -19.60 -30.07 -12.75
CA TRP A 484 -19.46 -28.64 -12.57
C TRP A 484 -18.10 -28.18 -13.08
N LYS A 485 -18.06 -26.94 -13.59
CA LYS A 485 -16.86 -26.30 -14.06
C LYS A 485 -16.94 -24.81 -13.80
N HIS A 486 -15.89 -24.28 -13.22
CA HIS A 486 -15.73 -22.85 -12.97
C HIS A 486 -14.45 -22.35 -13.63
N LYS A 487 -14.54 -21.19 -14.25
CA LYS A 487 -13.40 -20.46 -14.79
C LYS A 487 -13.46 -19.04 -14.34
N GLU A 488 -12.37 -18.56 -13.80
CA GLU A 488 -12.23 -17.16 -13.45
C GLU A 488 -10.80 -16.68 -13.62
N ARG A 489 -10.63 -15.37 -13.59
CA ARG A 489 -9.35 -14.70 -13.66
C ARG A 489 -9.12 -13.94 -12.36
N GLY A 490 -7.97 -14.19 -11.70
CA GLY A 490 -7.64 -13.56 -10.44
C GLY A 490 -6.17 -13.63 -10.11
N SER A 491 -5.80 -13.07 -8.97
CA SER A 491 -4.48 -13.18 -8.37
C SER A 491 -4.64 -13.47 -6.89
N SER A 492 -3.62 -14.03 -6.27
CA SER A 492 -3.51 -14.11 -4.82
C SER A 492 -2.12 -13.72 -4.39
N ASP A 493 -2.02 -13.25 -3.16
CA ASP A 493 -0.74 -13.01 -2.53
C ASP A 493 -0.05 -14.32 -2.12
N PHE A 494 1.15 -14.21 -1.60
CA PHE A 494 1.93 -15.36 -1.16
C PHE A 494 1.28 -16.11 0.01
N PHE A 495 0.57 -15.41 0.90
CA PHE A 495 0.11 -15.95 2.18
C PHE A 495 -1.28 -16.57 2.12
N ASN A 496 -2.18 -15.95 1.37
CA ASN A 496 -3.60 -16.29 1.41
C ASN A 496 -3.97 -17.40 0.42
N GLY A 497 -3.09 -17.70 -0.55
CA GLY A 497 -3.40 -18.66 -1.61
C GLY A 497 -4.61 -18.19 -2.45
N TYR A 498 -5.13 -19.09 -3.27
CA TYR A 498 -6.27 -18.80 -4.13
C TYR A 498 -7.48 -19.61 -3.69
N THR A 499 -8.66 -19.00 -3.64
CA THR A 499 -9.89 -19.64 -3.19
C THR A 499 -10.99 -19.53 -4.23
N VAL A 500 -11.71 -20.65 -4.45
CA VAL A 500 -12.89 -20.73 -5.31
C VAL A 500 -14.03 -21.36 -4.52
N ASN A 501 -15.16 -20.65 -4.42
CA ASN A 501 -16.33 -21.13 -3.70
C ASN A 501 -17.26 -21.92 -4.64
N TRP A 502 -17.85 -22.99 -4.13
CA TRP A 502 -18.79 -23.83 -4.84
C TRP A 502 -20.01 -24.17 -3.98
N ASP A 503 -21.19 -23.95 -4.50
CA ASP A 503 -22.49 -24.17 -3.84
C ASP A 503 -23.01 -25.63 -3.95
N LEU A 504 -22.16 -26.54 -4.39
CA LEU A 504 -22.46 -27.97 -4.64
C LEU A 504 -23.54 -28.20 -5.71
N ARG A 505 -23.75 -27.24 -6.61
CA ARG A 505 -24.69 -27.36 -7.73
C ARG A 505 -23.95 -27.73 -9.01
N GLY A 506 -24.60 -28.57 -9.83
CA GLY A 506 -24.12 -28.94 -11.15
C GLY A 506 -24.61 -27.98 -12.24
N PHE A 507 -24.30 -28.27 -13.50
CA PHE A 507 -24.67 -27.45 -14.67
C PHE A 507 -26.17 -27.15 -14.79
N GLY A 508 -27.03 -28.02 -14.29
CA GLY A 508 -28.48 -27.80 -14.29
C GLY A 508 -29.03 -27.00 -13.12
N GLY A 509 -28.15 -26.39 -12.27
CA GLY A 509 -28.53 -25.64 -11.10
C GLY A 509 -29.08 -26.48 -9.93
N SER A 510 -29.24 -27.79 -10.10
CA SER A 510 -29.67 -28.71 -9.04
C SER A 510 -28.48 -29.15 -8.19
N LYS A 511 -28.73 -29.31 -6.89
CA LYS A 511 -27.74 -29.80 -5.93
C LYS A 511 -27.30 -31.23 -6.32
N LEU A 512 -25.99 -31.47 -6.26
CA LEU A 512 -25.47 -32.80 -6.54
C LEU A 512 -25.91 -33.82 -5.49
N ARG A 513 -26.07 -35.09 -5.89
CA ARG A 513 -26.42 -36.18 -4.97
C ARG A 513 -25.26 -36.45 -4.00
N PRO A 514 -25.55 -36.92 -2.77
CA PRO A 514 -24.48 -37.37 -1.88
C PRO A 514 -23.63 -38.46 -2.53
N GLY A 515 -22.31 -38.30 -2.48
CA GLY A 515 -21.37 -39.21 -3.10
C GLY A 515 -19.94 -38.72 -3.07
N VAL A 516 -19.06 -39.49 -3.72
CA VAL A 516 -17.66 -39.11 -3.91
C VAL A 516 -17.51 -38.49 -5.30
N TYR A 517 -16.81 -37.36 -5.35
CA TYR A 517 -16.53 -36.64 -6.58
C TYR A 517 -15.03 -36.44 -6.72
N LEU A 518 -14.54 -36.46 -7.94
CA LEU A 518 -13.17 -36.12 -8.29
C LEU A 518 -13.14 -34.66 -8.74
N TYR A 519 -12.08 -33.97 -8.44
CA TYR A 519 -11.89 -32.61 -8.94
C TYR A 519 -10.50 -32.40 -9.52
N ARG A 520 -10.40 -31.45 -10.45
CA ARG A 520 -9.16 -31.00 -11.06
C ARG A 520 -9.09 -29.49 -11.00
N ALA A 521 -7.99 -28.96 -10.48
CA ALA A 521 -7.63 -27.55 -10.59
C ALA A 521 -6.52 -27.39 -11.62
N SER A 522 -6.59 -26.32 -12.40
CA SER A 522 -5.53 -25.91 -13.32
C SER A 522 -5.38 -24.41 -13.33
N ILE A 523 -4.14 -23.95 -13.48
CA ILE A 523 -3.78 -22.53 -13.55
C ILE A 523 -2.91 -22.28 -14.78
N SER A 524 -3.05 -21.09 -15.37
CA SER A 524 -2.15 -20.58 -16.40
C SER A 524 -1.98 -19.08 -16.20
N THR A 525 -0.84 -18.53 -16.62
CA THR A 525 -0.54 -17.10 -16.57
C THR A 525 -0.30 -16.55 -17.97
N ASP A 526 -0.38 -15.23 -18.15
CA ASP A 526 -0.24 -14.60 -19.47
C ASP A 526 1.14 -14.86 -20.13
N ASN A 527 2.12 -15.36 -19.36
CA ASN A 527 3.49 -15.64 -19.82
C ASN A 527 3.88 -17.13 -19.75
N SER A 528 2.90 -18.03 -19.72
CA SER A 528 3.15 -19.49 -19.60
C SER A 528 2.29 -20.32 -20.53
#